data_4ca303d13e73875e80e7ca79cd084b02
#
_entry.id   4ca303d13e73875e80e7ca79cd084b02
#
_cell.length_a   1.000
_cell.length_b   1.000
_cell.length_c   1.000
_cell.angle_alpha   90.00
_cell.angle_beta   90.00
_cell.angle_gamma   90.00
#
_symmetry.space_group_name_H-M   'P 1'
#
loop_
_entity.id
_entity.type
_entity.pdbx_description
1 polymer ?
#
loop_
_entity_poly.entity_id
_entity_poly.type
_entity_poly.pdbx_seq_one_letter_code
_entity_poly.pdbx_strand_id
1 'polypeptide(L)'
;MSQRRQDARRAKQERRRQERHEVRATQRTPNTTTARPAAAAAPAKPSFWSTRNKLIIFGGAGGIIVILLAWWIIGTIRAPLPGEQFESQGNDHLANIDDPHPEYNTNPATSGWHLPPIPRPGIYTQPKVNEELGHFMEHGGVWVLYNCPDGCPEDVSQLERIVNSAIDDGDPTALAPFPTMDSKFALVSWQYLLTLDEVDSGQVEEFISRHACRYNPEGPGYCPVARGEIKTTQGDDRPMTTLTPTPTSVFESPSPAATPTPAR
;
A
#
# COMPACT_ATOMS: atom_id res chain seq x y z
N MET A 1 46.61 -11.26 -12.76
CA MET A 1 47.14 -10.65 -11.49
C MET A 1 46.40 -11.06 -10.21
N SER A 2 45.30 -11.82 -10.29
CA SER A 2 44.42 -12.19 -9.13
C SER A 2 44.95 -13.37 -8.28
N GLN A 3 45.43 -14.42 -8.88
CA GLN A 3 45.86 -15.65 -8.17
C GLN A 3 47.01 -15.46 -7.19
N ARG A 4 48.09 -14.76 -7.58
CA ARG A 4 49.22 -14.48 -6.68
C ARG A 4 48.82 -13.72 -5.38
N ARG A 5 47.81 -12.88 -5.44
CA ARG A 5 47.33 -12.16 -4.25
C ARG A 5 46.48 -13.06 -3.31
N GLN A 6 45.80 -14.04 -3.86
CA GLN A 6 45.07 -15.02 -3.06
C GLN A 6 46.00 -15.99 -2.36
N ASP A 7 47.02 -16.47 -3.03
CA ASP A 7 48.02 -17.38 -2.45
C ASP A 7 48.85 -16.69 -1.35
N ALA A 8 49.19 -15.40 -1.51
CA ALA A 8 49.86 -14.64 -0.46
C ALA A 8 48.97 -14.43 0.78
N ARG A 9 47.64 -14.30 0.61
CA ARG A 9 46.69 -14.19 1.74
C ARG A 9 46.55 -15.51 2.47
N ARG A 10 46.49 -16.65 1.75
CA ARG A 10 46.41 -17.98 2.34
C ARG A 10 47.68 -18.31 3.15
N ALA A 11 48.87 -18.06 2.59
CA ALA A 11 50.14 -18.29 3.29
C ALA A 11 50.23 -17.45 4.57
N LYS A 12 49.75 -16.18 4.57
CA LYS A 12 49.75 -15.31 5.75
C LYS A 12 48.76 -15.83 6.84
N GLN A 13 47.65 -16.44 6.44
CA GLN A 13 46.65 -16.98 7.35
C GLN A 13 47.13 -18.26 8.00
N GLU A 14 47.82 -19.10 7.25
CA GLU A 14 48.42 -20.35 7.78
C GLU A 14 49.56 -20.07 8.79
N ARG A 15 50.44 -19.10 8.51
CA ARG A 15 51.44 -18.64 9.47
C ARG A 15 50.86 -18.17 10.79
N ARG A 16 49.79 -17.37 10.74
CA ARG A 16 49.08 -16.90 11.95
C ARG A 16 48.40 -18.04 12.72
N ARG A 17 47.97 -19.12 12.06
CA ARG A 17 47.45 -20.33 12.72
C ARG A 17 48.56 -21.10 13.43
N GLN A 18 49.70 -21.24 12.79
CA GLN A 18 50.86 -21.96 13.40
C GLN A 18 51.40 -21.17 14.61
N GLU A 19 51.56 -19.87 14.53
CA GLU A 19 51.99 -19.03 15.67
C GLU A 19 51.03 -19.16 16.89
N ARG A 20 49.72 -19.22 16.63
CA ARG A 20 48.73 -19.42 17.71
C ARG A 20 48.79 -20.83 18.34
N HIS A 21 49.15 -21.82 17.56
CA HIS A 21 49.32 -23.20 18.08
C HIS A 21 50.60 -23.29 18.92
N GLU A 22 51.67 -22.69 18.53
CA GLU A 22 52.92 -22.68 19.30
C GLU A 22 52.81 -21.90 20.61
N VAL A 23 52.17 -20.72 20.62
CA VAL A 23 51.91 -19.96 21.85
C VAL A 23 51.02 -20.75 22.82
N ARG A 24 50.09 -21.56 22.31
CA ARG A 24 49.19 -22.37 23.14
C ARG A 24 49.90 -23.63 23.68
N ALA A 25 50.93 -24.15 23.01
CA ALA A 25 51.73 -25.29 23.46
C ALA A 25 52.70 -24.91 24.58
N THR A 26 53.30 -23.69 24.53
CA THR A 26 54.22 -23.21 25.53
C THR A 26 53.56 -22.75 26.84
N GLN A 27 52.26 -22.55 26.88
CA GLN A 27 51.54 -22.18 28.11
C GLN A 27 51.04 -23.36 28.95
N ARG A 28 51.35 -24.61 28.57
CA ARG A 28 51.03 -25.79 29.39
C ARG A 28 52.25 -26.20 30.25
N THR A 29 52.49 -25.46 31.33
CA THR A 29 53.36 -25.97 32.42
C THR A 29 52.53 -26.77 33.43
N PRO A 30 52.97 -27.94 33.89
CA PRO A 30 52.23 -28.72 34.89
C PRO A 30 52.42 -28.05 36.26
N ASN A 31 51.27 -27.65 36.83
CA ASN A 31 51.23 -27.12 38.19
C ASN A 31 51.40 -28.26 39.21
N THR A 32 52.51 -28.30 39.89
CA THR A 32 52.79 -29.20 40.98
C THR A 32 51.97 -28.88 42.21
N THR A 33 51.07 -29.76 42.57
CA THR A 33 50.15 -29.64 43.70
C THR A 33 50.88 -29.81 45.02
N THR A 34 51.04 -28.71 45.77
CA THR A 34 51.35 -28.81 47.23
C THR A 34 50.01 -28.75 47.97
N ALA A 35 49.72 -29.89 48.68
CA ALA A 35 48.52 -30.02 49.50
C ALA A 35 48.55 -29.07 50.70
N ARG A 36 47.56 -28.20 50.81
CA ARG A 36 47.26 -27.30 51.94
C ARG A 36 46.12 -27.90 52.76
N PRO A 37 46.17 -27.89 54.11
CA PRO A 37 45.17 -28.55 54.97
C PRO A 37 43.81 -27.80 54.84
N ALA A 38 42.73 -28.56 54.88
CA ALA A 38 41.37 -28.14 54.74
C ALA A 38 40.98 -27.17 55.84
N ALA A 39 40.72 -25.91 55.45
CA ALA A 39 40.00 -24.96 56.28
C ALA A 39 38.49 -25.21 56.12
N ALA A 40 37.75 -25.26 57.23
CA ALA A 40 36.31 -25.49 57.25
C ALA A 40 35.57 -24.51 56.33
N ALA A 41 34.75 -25.08 55.43
CA ALA A 41 33.96 -24.32 54.48
C ALA A 41 32.92 -23.44 55.22
N ALA A 42 33.04 -22.14 55.09
CA ALA A 42 31.97 -21.22 55.45
C ALA A 42 30.72 -21.49 54.59
N PRO A 43 29.49 -21.37 55.12
CA PRO A 43 28.28 -21.59 54.36
C PRO A 43 28.22 -20.66 53.17
N ALA A 44 28.10 -21.22 51.99
CA ALA A 44 27.96 -20.45 50.74
C ALA A 44 26.72 -19.57 50.78
N LYS A 45 26.88 -18.26 50.64
CA LYS A 45 25.77 -17.34 50.48
C LYS A 45 24.95 -17.77 49.27
N PRO A 46 23.61 -17.88 49.37
CA PRO A 46 22.77 -18.27 48.25
C PRO A 46 22.98 -17.27 47.10
N SER A 47 23.48 -17.74 45.99
CA SER A 47 23.62 -16.95 44.78
C SER A 47 22.22 -16.56 44.30
N PHE A 48 21.92 -15.27 44.31
CA PHE A 48 20.68 -14.71 43.72
C PHE A 48 20.47 -15.13 42.25
N TRP A 49 21.54 -15.54 41.59
CA TRP A 49 21.59 -16.00 40.21
C TRP A 49 21.47 -17.54 40.05
N SER A 50 20.69 -18.20 40.89
CA SER A 50 20.42 -19.65 40.70
C SER A 50 19.73 -19.85 39.32
N THR A 51 19.98 -21.01 38.70
CA THR A 51 19.39 -21.34 37.38
C THR A 51 17.86 -21.23 37.37
N ARG A 52 17.24 -21.52 38.54
CA ARG A 52 15.78 -21.41 38.73
C ARG A 52 15.29 -19.96 38.65
N ASN A 53 16.03 -19.01 39.24
CA ASN A 53 15.69 -17.59 39.17
C ASN A 53 15.91 -17.02 37.78
N LYS A 54 16.94 -17.46 37.04
CA LYS A 54 17.15 -17.10 35.65
C LYS A 54 15.96 -17.55 34.77
N LEU A 55 15.49 -18.78 34.93
CA LEU A 55 14.32 -19.28 34.20
C LEU A 55 13.05 -18.49 34.48
N ILE A 56 12.83 -18.05 35.71
CA ILE A 56 11.65 -17.23 36.07
C ILE A 56 11.76 -15.81 35.49
N ILE A 57 12.96 -15.20 35.53
CA ILE A 57 13.18 -13.86 35.05
C ILE A 57 13.09 -13.81 33.50
N PHE A 58 13.78 -14.73 32.81
CA PHE A 58 13.77 -14.78 31.36
C PHE A 58 12.46 -15.32 30.78
N GLY A 59 11.83 -16.29 31.45
CA GLY A 59 10.49 -16.77 31.06
C GLY A 59 9.40 -15.74 31.28
N GLY A 60 9.46 -15.00 32.40
CA GLY A 60 8.53 -13.91 32.68
C GLY A 60 8.68 -12.72 31.72
N ALA A 61 9.92 -12.29 31.45
CA ALA A 61 10.18 -11.22 30.49
C ALA A 61 9.77 -11.62 29.06
N GLY A 62 10.06 -12.85 28.63
CA GLY A 62 9.62 -13.37 27.34
C GLY A 62 8.09 -13.43 27.21
N GLY A 63 7.40 -13.87 28.25
CA GLY A 63 5.93 -13.87 28.30
C GLY A 63 5.32 -12.47 28.18
N ILE A 64 5.89 -11.48 28.87
CA ILE A 64 5.43 -10.09 28.79
C ILE A 64 5.63 -9.53 27.37
N ILE A 65 6.78 -9.79 26.74
CA ILE A 65 7.04 -9.33 25.36
C ILE A 65 6.04 -9.97 24.40
N VAL A 66 5.74 -11.24 24.51
CA VAL A 66 4.74 -11.92 23.67
C VAL A 66 3.34 -11.32 23.87
N ILE A 67 2.95 -11.04 25.12
CA ILE A 67 1.66 -10.40 25.42
C ILE A 67 1.59 -9.00 24.85
N LEU A 68 2.64 -8.19 24.99
CA LEU A 68 2.69 -6.84 24.46
C LEU A 68 2.67 -6.83 22.92
N LEU A 69 3.38 -7.77 22.27
CA LEU A 69 3.34 -7.95 20.81
C LEU A 69 1.95 -8.39 20.36
N ALA A 70 1.34 -9.35 21.05
CA ALA A 70 -0.03 -9.78 20.74
C ALA A 70 -1.04 -8.63 20.91
N TRP A 71 -0.89 -7.85 21.96
CA TRP A 71 -1.76 -6.69 22.21
C TRP A 71 -1.57 -5.59 21.15
N TRP A 72 -0.32 -5.33 20.77
CA TRP A 72 0.00 -4.40 19.68
C TRP A 72 -0.58 -4.87 18.33
N ILE A 73 -0.39 -6.15 17.98
CA ILE A 73 -0.95 -6.74 16.75
C ILE A 73 -2.47 -6.69 16.75
N ILE A 74 -3.13 -7.06 17.88
CA ILE A 74 -4.59 -6.99 17.99
C ILE A 74 -5.08 -5.54 17.91
N GLY A 75 -4.34 -4.59 18.48
CA GLY A 75 -4.64 -3.17 18.40
C GLY A 75 -4.60 -2.64 16.97
N THR A 76 -3.58 -3.02 16.20
CA THR A 76 -3.46 -2.61 14.79
C THR A 76 -4.53 -3.22 13.90
N ILE A 77 -4.92 -4.49 14.14
CA ILE A 77 -6.00 -5.16 13.36
C ILE A 77 -7.38 -4.54 13.66
N ARG A 78 -7.58 -4.00 14.86
CA ARG A 78 -8.87 -3.41 15.30
C ARG A 78 -8.93 -1.90 15.14
N ALA A 79 -7.85 -1.23 14.73
CA ALA A 79 -7.89 0.20 14.46
C ALA A 79 -8.93 0.48 13.36
N PRO A 80 -9.78 1.51 13.52
CA PRO A 80 -10.71 1.92 12.47
C PRO A 80 -9.94 2.25 11.20
N LEU A 81 -10.61 2.09 10.05
CA LEU A 81 -10.02 2.51 8.78
C LEU A 81 -9.83 4.04 8.80
N PRO A 82 -8.74 4.56 8.21
CA PRO A 82 -8.54 6.01 8.12
C PRO A 82 -9.57 6.66 7.20
N GLY A 83 -9.93 7.91 7.51
CA GLY A 83 -10.96 8.66 6.80
C GLY A 83 -12.36 8.48 7.40
N GLU A 84 -13.29 9.27 6.91
CA GLU A 84 -14.70 9.21 7.27
C GLU A 84 -15.43 8.21 6.38
N GLN A 85 -16.31 7.40 6.99
CA GLN A 85 -17.12 6.41 6.27
C GLN A 85 -18.47 7.00 5.92
N PHE A 86 -18.89 6.82 4.67
CA PHE A 86 -20.18 7.25 4.14
C PHE A 86 -21.03 6.06 3.71
N GLU A 87 -22.35 6.25 3.65
CA GLU A 87 -23.24 5.22 3.13
C GLU A 87 -23.03 5.03 1.63
N SER A 88 -23.08 3.77 1.19
CA SER A 88 -22.98 3.44 -0.23
C SER A 88 -24.24 3.89 -0.98
N GLN A 89 -24.04 4.53 -2.12
CA GLN A 89 -25.10 4.87 -3.06
C GLN A 89 -25.26 3.83 -4.18
N GLY A 90 -24.68 2.64 -3.98
CA GLY A 90 -24.68 1.58 -4.99
C GLY A 90 -23.48 1.66 -5.93
N ASN A 91 -23.54 0.87 -7.00
CA ASN A 91 -22.51 0.72 -8.02
C ASN A 91 -23.08 0.62 -9.43
N ASP A 92 -24.16 1.37 -9.71
CA ASP A 92 -24.78 1.37 -11.02
C ASP A 92 -23.89 2.06 -12.07
N HIS A 93 -23.80 1.46 -13.26
CA HIS A 93 -23.07 2.02 -14.38
C HIS A 93 -23.91 3.00 -15.19
N LEU A 94 -23.29 4.11 -15.55
CA LEU A 94 -23.80 5.10 -16.51
C LEU A 94 -23.39 4.69 -17.93
N ALA A 95 -24.27 4.90 -18.91
CA ALA A 95 -23.90 4.72 -20.31
C ALA A 95 -23.06 5.89 -20.84
N ASN A 96 -23.32 7.11 -20.34
CA ASN A 96 -22.59 8.34 -20.68
C ASN A 96 -22.38 9.19 -19.43
N ILE A 97 -21.38 10.08 -19.48
CA ILE A 97 -21.01 10.95 -18.37
C ILE A 97 -22.11 11.96 -18.00
N ASP A 98 -22.95 12.32 -18.96
CA ASP A 98 -24.05 13.29 -18.78
C ASP A 98 -25.40 12.60 -18.47
N ASP A 99 -25.42 11.29 -18.24
CA ASP A 99 -26.65 10.57 -17.91
C ASP A 99 -27.18 11.06 -16.55
N PRO A 100 -28.49 11.31 -16.42
CA PRO A 100 -29.07 11.79 -15.17
C PRO A 100 -28.98 10.71 -14.08
N HIS A 101 -28.48 11.10 -12.92
CA HIS A 101 -28.43 10.27 -11.72
C HIS A 101 -28.70 11.14 -10.47
N PRO A 102 -29.01 10.57 -9.31
CA PRO A 102 -29.09 11.29 -8.05
C PRO A 102 -27.76 11.94 -7.66
N GLU A 103 -27.82 13.02 -6.88
CA GLU A 103 -26.63 13.68 -6.37
C GLU A 103 -25.79 12.74 -5.50
N TYR A 104 -24.46 12.87 -5.59
CA TYR A 104 -23.55 12.16 -4.72
C TYR A 104 -23.63 12.71 -3.29
N ASN A 105 -23.49 11.81 -2.31
CA ASN A 105 -23.51 12.19 -0.90
C ASN A 105 -22.16 12.77 -0.42
N THR A 106 -21.11 12.68 -1.25
CA THR A 106 -19.77 13.26 -0.99
C THR A 106 -19.22 13.88 -2.26
N ASN A 107 -18.29 14.85 -2.10
CA ASN A 107 -17.51 15.41 -3.21
C ASN A 107 -16.04 15.52 -2.78
N PRO A 108 -15.14 14.68 -3.31
CA PRO A 108 -15.33 13.64 -4.35
C PRO A 108 -16.29 12.51 -3.94
N ALA A 109 -16.93 11.87 -4.94
CA ALA A 109 -17.82 10.74 -4.72
C ALA A 109 -17.06 9.51 -4.17
N THR A 110 -17.66 8.83 -3.19
CA THR A 110 -17.09 7.62 -2.60
C THR A 110 -17.76 6.32 -3.04
N SER A 111 -18.87 6.43 -3.73
CA SER A 111 -19.68 5.33 -4.30
C SER A 111 -20.75 5.89 -5.21
N GLY A 112 -21.58 5.05 -5.82
CA GLY A 112 -22.71 5.46 -6.64
C GLY A 112 -22.45 5.26 -8.14
N TRP A 113 -23.18 6.04 -8.93
CA TRP A 113 -23.19 5.94 -10.39
C TRP A 113 -21.83 6.29 -10.99
N HIS A 114 -21.35 5.47 -11.93
CA HIS A 114 -20.04 5.69 -12.55
C HIS A 114 -19.95 5.07 -13.94
N LEU A 115 -18.94 5.49 -14.68
CA LEU A 115 -18.67 5.00 -16.03
C LEU A 115 -18.07 3.58 -16.01
N PRO A 116 -18.42 2.70 -16.98
CA PRO A 116 -17.93 1.33 -17.04
C PRO A 116 -16.42 1.15 -17.23
N PRO A 117 -15.65 2.03 -17.90
CA PRO A 117 -14.23 1.86 -18.05
C PRO A 117 -13.50 1.93 -16.70
N ILE A 118 -12.62 0.95 -16.41
CA ILE A 118 -11.80 0.95 -15.20
C ILE A 118 -10.54 1.78 -15.44
N PRO A 119 -10.33 2.88 -14.70
CA PRO A 119 -9.06 3.62 -14.75
C PRO A 119 -7.88 2.74 -14.33
N ARG A 120 -6.71 2.98 -14.92
CA ARG A 120 -5.48 2.30 -14.52
C ARG A 120 -4.83 3.02 -13.35
N PRO A 121 -4.12 2.30 -12.46
CA PRO A 121 -3.21 2.96 -11.53
C PRO A 121 -2.21 3.85 -12.26
N GLY A 122 -1.91 5.03 -11.68
CA GLY A 122 -0.94 5.94 -12.28
C GLY A 122 -1.18 7.40 -11.98
N ILE A 123 -0.42 8.26 -12.65
CA ILE A 123 -0.47 9.71 -12.51
C ILE A 123 -1.25 10.30 -13.69
N TYR A 124 -2.33 10.98 -13.39
CA TYR A 124 -3.18 11.67 -14.34
C TYR A 124 -2.92 13.18 -14.28
N THR A 125 -2.78 13.82 -15.42
CA THR A 125 -2.62 15.28 -15.54
C THR A 125 -3.93 15.97 -15.93
N GLN A 126 -4.89 15.19 -16.45
CA GLN A 126 -6.21 15.71 -16.78
C GLN A 126 -7.15 15.61 -15.57
N PRO A 127 -7.96 16.66 -15.32
CA PRO A 127 -8.94 16.63 -14.26
C PRO A 127 -9.90 15.44 -14.38
N LYS A 128 -10.29 14.88 -13.23
CA LYS A 128 -11.32 13.88 -13.10
C LYS A 128 -12.63 14.47 -12.59
N VAL A 129 -13.72 13.76 -12.84
CA VAL A 129 -15.06 14.04 -12.30
C VAL A 129 -15.59 12.83 -11.55
N ASN A 130 -16.66 13.01 -10.77
CA ASN A 130 -17.18 11.96 -9.89
C ASN A 130 -17.52 10.66 -10.62
N GLU A 131 -18.09 10.76 -11.82
CA GLU A 131 -18.52 9.64 -12.64
C GLU A 131 -17.36 8.77 -13.14
N GLU A 132 -16.13 9.27 -13.09
CA GLU A 132 -14.92 8.54 -13.48
C GLU A 132 -14.25 7.82 -12.31
N LEU A 133 -14.63 8.10 -11.04
CA LEU A 133 -13.93 7.58 -9.86
C LEU A 133 -14.40 6.17 -9.46
N GLY A 134 -15.70 5.91 -9.59
CA GLY A 134 -16.40 4.79 -8.98
C GLY A 134 -15.83 3.43 -9.33
N HIS A 135 -15.66 3.13 -10.63
CA HIS A 135 -15.26 1.80 -11.08
C HIS A 135 -13.86 1.37 -10.61
N PHE A 136 -12.93 2.34 -10.49
CA PHE A 136 -11.62 2.07 -9.92
C PHE A 136 -11.70 1.68 -8.45
N MET A 137 -12.53 2.40 -7.67
CA MET A 137 -12.75 2.11 -6.26
C MET A 137 -13.54 0.82 -6.03
N GLU A 138 -14.51 0.51 -6.90
CA GLU A 138 -15.25 -0.75 -6.89
C GLU A 138 -14.31 -1.96 -6.96
N HIS A 139 -13.23 -1.84 -7.72
CA HIS A 139 -12.21 -2.87 -7.86
C HIS A 139 -11.01 -2.70 -6.92
N GLY A 140 -11.20 -1.97 -5.81
CA GLY A 140 -10.22 -1.84 -4.74
C GLY A 140 -9.16 -0.77 -4.97
N GLY A 141 -9.33 0.11 -5.95
CA GLY A 141 -8.44 1.24 -6.18
C GLY A 141 -8.61 2.37 -5.16
N VAL A 142 -7.59 3.17 -5.01
CA VAL A 142 -7.56 4.38 -4.18
C VAL A 142 -7.21 5.57 -5.06
N TRP A 143 -8.03 6.61 -5.01
CA TRP A 143 -7.74 7.90 -5.62
C TRP A 143 -7.05 8.82 -4.62
N VAL A 144 -5.99 9.45 -5.05
CA VAL A 144 -5.35 10.61 -4.41
C VAL A 144 -5.67 11.81 -5.29
N LEU A 145 -6.45 12.74 -4.78
CA LEU A 145 -6.98 13.86 -5.55
C LEU A 145 -6.43 15.18 -5.02
N TYR A 146 -6.22 16.15 -5.91
CA TYR A 146 -5.77 17.48 -5.53
C TYR A 146 -6.55 18.58 -6.25
N ASN A 147 -6.81 19.69 -5.54
CA ASN A 147 -7.37 20.93 -6.05
C ASN A 147 -6.44 22.09 -5.67
N CYS A 148 -5.63 22.53 -6.61
CA CYS A 148 -4.64 23.58 -6.42
C CYS A 148 -4.78 24.64 -7.51
N PRO A 149 -5.76 25.56 -7.39
CA PRO A 149 -6.02 26.57 -8.41
C PRO A 149 -4.84 27.52 -8.64
N ASP A 150 -4.06 27.79 -7.57
CA ASP A 150 -2.87 28.65 -7.65
C ASP A 150 -1.57 27.84 -7.93
N GLY A 151 -1.70 26.53 -8.13
CA GLY A 151 -0.59 25.59 -8.31
C GLY A 151 0.02 25.12 -6.98
N CYS A 152 0.43 23.84 -6.92
CA CYS A 152 1.12 23.25 -5.78
C CYS A 152 2.14 22.19 -6.26
N PRO A 153 3.14 22.56 -7.06
CA PRO A 153 4.02 21.60 -7.73
C PRO A 153 4.85 20.76 -6.75
N GLU A 154 5.19 21.28 -5.58
CA GLU A 154 5.97 20.57 -4.56
C GLU A 154 5.11 19.48 -3.90
N ASP A 155 3.87 19.82 -3.52
CA ASP A 155 2.90 18.89 -2.95
C ASP A 155 2.56 17.78 -3.96
N VAL A 156 2.27 18.14 -5.22
CA VAL A 156 2.00 17.17 -6.29
C VAL A 156 3.18 16.24 -6.50
N SER A 157 4.41 16.76 -6.57
CA SER A 157 5.60 15.93 -6.70
C SER A 157 5.82 14.99 -5.50
N GLN A 158 5.38 15.39 -4.30
CA GLN A 158 5.40 14.52 -3.12
C GLN A 158 4.37 13.41 -3.25
N LEU A 159 3.14 13.73 -3.64
CA LEU A 159 2.07 12.74 -3.88
C LEU A 159 2.43 11.77 -5.00
N GLU A 160 3.03 12.24 -6.09
CA GLU A 160 3.52 11.40 -7.19
C GLU A 160 4.50 10.33 -6.70
N ARG A 161 5.44 10.69 -5.80
CA ARG A 161 6.39 9.71 -5.23
C ARG A 161 5.67 8.66 -4.39
N ILE A 162 4.71 9.07 -3.55
CA ILE A 162 3.95 8.15 -2.71
C ILE A 162 3.11 7.20 -3.57
N VAL A 163 2.39 7.74 -4.56
CA VAL A 163 1.54 6.96 -5.46
C VAL A 163 2.35 5.97 -6.28
N ASN A 164 3.50 6.38 -6.84
CA ASN A 164 4.38 5.47 -7.56
C ASN A 164 4.92 4.36 -6.66
N SER A 165 5.30 4.68 -5.41
CA SER A 165 5.72 3.66 -4.44
C SER A 165 4.60 2.67 -4.12
N ALA A 166 3.38 3.15 -3.92
CA ALA A 166 2.21 2.29 -3.67
C ALA A 166 1.93 1.35 -4.87
N ILE A 167 2.04 1.87 -6.09
CA ILE A 167 1.88 1.07 -7.32
C ILE A 167 2.96 -0.01 -7.41
N ASP A 168 4.22 0.32 -7.10
CA ASP A 168 5.33 -0.63 -7.11
C ASP A 168 5.16 -1.74 -6.06
N ASP A 169 4.50 -1.41 -4.93
CA ASP A 169 4.13 -2.36 -3.88
C ASP A 169 2.88 -3.20 -4.23
N GLY A 170 2.21 -2.89 -5.34
CA GLY A 170 1.03 -3.61 -5.84
C GLY A 170 -0.30 -3.06 -5.33
N ASP A 171 -0.32 -1.91 -4.67
CA ASP A 171 -1.52 -1.22 -4.23
C ASP A 171 -2.07 -0.35 -5.39
N PRO A 172 -3.29 -0.63 -5.92
CA PRO A 172 -3.86 0.12 -7.04
C PRO A 172 -4.20 1.55 -6.60
N THR A 173 -3.37 2.49 -6.98
CA THR A 173 -3.49 3.89 -6.60
C THR A 173 -3.37 4.79 -7.81
N ALA A 174 -4.14 5.88 -7.84
CA ALA A 174 -4.08 6.86 -8.90
C ALA A 174 -4.07 8.28 -8.32
N LEU A 175 -3.26 9.17 -8.90
CA LEU A 175 -3.23 10.60 -8.60
C LEU A 175 -3.88 11.37 -9.73
N ALA A 176 -4.77 12.32 -9.41
CA ALA A 176 -5.40 13.19 -10.41
C ALA A 176 -5.76 14.57 -9.85
N PRO A 177 -5.79 15.61 -10.70
CA PRO A 177 -6.45 16.87 -10.35
C PRO A 177 -7.97 16.66 -10.26
N PHE A 178 -8.60 17.31 -9.26
CA PHE A 178 -10.05 17.27 -9.04
C PHE A 178 -10.56 18.67 -8.61
N PRO A 179 -10.76 19.58 -9.56
CA PRO A 179 -10.95 21.00 -9.27
C PRO A 179 -12.30 21.36 -8.62
N THR A 180 -13.25 20.41 -8.55
CA THR A 180 -14.60 20.67 -8.03
C THR A 180 -14.74 20.36 -6.53
N MET A 181 -13.72 19.83 -5.87
CA MET A 181 -13.74 19.61 -4.42
C MET A 181 -13.35 20.88 -3.65
N ASP A 182 -13.85 20.99 -2.41
CA ASP A 182 -13.56 22.12 -1.52
C ASP A 182 -12.20 22.00 -0.81
N SER A 183 -11.76 20.78 -0.53
CA SER A 183 -10.47 20.52 0.12
C SER A 183 -9.30 20.63 -0.86
N LYS A 184 -8.10 20.93 -0.34
CA LYS A 184 -6.89 21.00 -1.18
C LYS A 184 -6.45 19.61 -1.63
N PHE A 185 -6.55 18.61 -0.75
CA PHE A 185 -6.27 17.21 -1.06
C PHE A 185 -7.38 16.32 -0.54
N ALA A 186 -7.64 15.23 -1.25
CA ALA A 186 -8.57 14.20 -0.83
C ALA A 186 -8.05 12.81 -1.21
N LEU A 187 -8.25 11.85 -0.33
CA LEU A 187 -8.05 10.44 -0.62
C LEU A 187 -9.41 9.74 -0.59
N VAL A 188 -9.70 8.98 -1.62
CA VAL A 188 -11.00 8.35 -1.79
C VAL A 188 -10.82 6.86 -2.07
N SER A 189 -11.54 6.05 -1.34
CA SER A 189 -11.76 4.64 -1.62
C SER A 189 -13.26 4.34 -1.51
N TRP A 190 -13.69 3.12 -1.79
CA TRP A 190 -15.11 2.79 -1.69
C TRP A 190 -15.67 3.11 -0.30
N GLN A 191 -16.66 3.99 -0.23
CA GLN A 191 -17.31 4.50 0.99
C GLN A 191 -16.41 5.30 1.97
N TYR A 192 -15.17 5.63 1.65
CA TYR A 192 -14.28 6.37 2.55
C TYR A 192 -13.69 7.59 1.88
N LEU A 193 -13.65 8.69 2.63
CA LEU A 193 -13.04 9.96 2.24
C LEU A 193 -12.15 10.48 3.37
N LEU A 194 -10.93 10.84 3.03
CA LEU A 194 -10.02 11.60 3.89
C LEU A 194 -9.66 12.91 3.19
N THR A 195 -9.95 14.04 3.81
CA THR A 195 -9.58 15.37 3.32
C THR A 195 -8.40 15.93 4.09
N LEU A 196 -7.49 16.61 3.39
CA LEU A 196 -6.29 17.20 3.97
C LEU A 196 -6.07 18.62 3.40
N ASP A 197 -5.62 19.54 4.25
CA ASP A 197 -5.21 20.88 3.85
C ASP A 197 -3.73 20.94 3.43
N GLU A 198 -2.91 20.02 3.95
CA GLU A 198 -1.48 19.86 3.67
C GLU A 198 -1.16 18.39 3.43
N VAL A 199 -0.11 18.10 2.65
CA VAL A 199 0.31 16.73 2.40
C VAL A 199 1.02 16.14 3.63
N ASP A 200 0.35 15.25 4.33
CA ASP A 200 0.94 14.39 5.37
C ASP A 200 1.22 13.01 4.77
N SER A 201 2.49 12.72 4.48
CA SER A 201 2.89 11.45 3.86
C SER A 201 2.43 10.24 4.66
N GLY A 202 2.48 10.31 6.01
CA GLY A 202 2.08 9.19 6.86
C GLY A 202 0.58 8.88 6.75
N GLN A 203 -0.26 9.91 6.75
CA GLN A 203 -1.70 9.73 6.56
C GLN A 203 -2.05 9.24 5.16
N VAL A 204 -1.36 9.76 4.13
CA VAL A 204 -1.56 9.32 2.74
C VAL A 204 -1.19 7.85 2.58
N GLU A 205 0.00 7.45 3.04
CA GLU A 205 0.48 6.08 2.98
C GLU A 205 -0.40 5.12 3.81
N GLU A 206 -0.83 5.54 5.01
CA GLU A 206 -1.73 4.76 5.85
C GLU A 206 -3.08 4.55 5.16
N PHE A 207 -3.68 5.61 4.59
CA PHE A 207 -4.95 5.49 3.87
C PHE A 207 -4.82 4.51 2.71
N ILE A 208 -3.82 4.67 1.84
CA ILE A 208 -3.59 3.77 0.71
C ILE A 208 -3.44 2.32 1.19
N SER A 209 -2.51 2.07 2.11
CA SER A 209 -2.21 0.71 2.56
C SER A 209 -3.36 0.01 3.29
N ARG A 210 -4.27 0.78 3.89
CA ARG A 210 -5.41 0.25 4.63
C ARG A 210 -6.64 -0.02 3.75
N HIS A 211 -6.76 0.70 2.62
CA HIS A 211 -7.91 0.60 1.72
C HIS A 211 -7.63 -0.19 0.44
N ALA A 212 -6.50 0.03 -0.21
CA ALA A 212 -6.19 -0.61 -1.49
C ALA A 212 -6.34 -2.13 -1.44
N CYS A 213 -7.13 -2.71 -2.34
CA CYS A 213 -7.48 -4.13 -2.40
C CYS A 213 -8.15 -4.73 -1.14
N ARG A 214 -8.35 -3.94 -0.09
CA ARG A 214 -8.82 -4.44 1.21
C ARG A 214 -10.26 -4.07 1.50
N TYR A 215 -10.73 -2.97 0.93
CA TYR A 215 -12.09 -2.50 1.12
C TYR A 215 -12.74 -2.11 -0.21
N ASN A 216 -13.69 -2.93 -0.68
CA ASN A 216 -14.45 -2.71 -1.90
C ASN A 216 -15.74 -3.56 -1.86
N PRO A 217 -16.77 -3.25 -2.67
CA PRO A 217 -18.04 -3.97 -2.66
C PRO A 217 -17.95 -5.40 -3.18
N GLU A 218 -16.94 -5.72 -3.97
CA GLU A 218 -16.74 -7.08 -4.50
C GLU A 218 -16.03 -8.01 -3.51
N GLY A 219 -15.62 -7.47 -2.37
CA GLY A 219 -15.06 -8.20 -1.25
C GLY A 219 -13.54 -8.24 -1.23
N PRO A 220 -12.96 -8.57 -0.06
CA PRO A 220 -11.53 -8.61 0.14
C PRO A 220 -10.88 -9.65 -0.79
N GLY A 221 -9.81 -9.24 -1.48
CA GLY A 221 -9.07 -10.09 -2.40
C GLY A 221 -9.48 -9.95 -3.86
N TYR A 222 -10.54 -9.21 -4.20
CA TYR A 222 -10.74 -8.75 -5.56
C TYR A 222 -9.86 -7.53 -5.81
N CYS A 223 -8.75 -7.76 -6.49
CA CYS A 223 -7.78 -6.73 -6.80
C CYS A 223 -7.19 -7.02 -8.19
N PRO A 224 -7.64 -6.33 -9.22
CA PRO A 224 -7.22 -6.59 -10.60
C PRO A 224 -5.71 -6.43 -10.80
N VAL A 225 -5.07 -5.51 -10.07
CA VAL A 225 -3.61 -5.31 -10.12
C VAL A 225 -2.86 -6.52 -9.59
N ALA A 226 -3.26 -7.03 -8.44
CA ALA A 226 -2.63 -8.22 -7.84
C ALA A 226 -2.82 -9.48 -8.70
N ARG A 227 -3.85 -9.51 -9.55
CA ARG A 227 -4.10 -10.60 -10.52
C ARG A 227 -3.35 -10.41 -11.83
N GLY A 228 -2.62 -9.29 -12.02
CA GLY A 228 -1.99 -8.96 -13.29
C GLY A 228 -2.96 -8.59 -14.41
N GLU A 229 -4.23 -8.35 -14.09
CA GLU A 229 -5.28 -7.96 -15.04
C GLU A 229 -5.08 -6.50 -15.49
N ILE A 230 -4.54 -5.68 -14.61
CA ILE A 230 -4.11 -4.30 -14.90
C ILE A 230 -2.59 -4.26 -14.75
N LYS A 231 -1.87 -4.02 -15.82
CA LYS A 231 -0.43 -3.76 -15.74
C LYS A 231 -0.24 -2.40 -15.09
N THR A 232 0.53 -2.37 -14.00
CA THR A 232 0.99 -1.14 -13.37
C THR A 232 1.88 -0.38 -14.35
N THR A 233 1.36 0.61 -14.98
CA THR A 233 2.08 1.54 -15.85
C THR A 233 1.57 2.94 -15.54
N GLN A 234 2.41 3.91 -15.84
CA GLN A 234 2.07 5.32 -15.76
C GLN A 234 0.62 5.59 -16.17
N GLY A 235 -0.08 6.46 -15.45
CA GLY A 235 -1.48 6.82 -15.70
C GLY A 235 -1.73 7.16 -17.16
N ASP A 236 -2.90 6.80 -17.64
CA ASP A 236 -3.32 7.12 -18.99
C ASP A 236 -3.97 8.50 -18.98
N ASP A 237 -3.24 9.53 -19.42
CA ASP A 237 -3.73 10.90 -19.56
C ASP A 237 -4.85 11.08 -20.60
N ARG A 238 -5.21 10.00 -21.27
CA ARG A 238 -6.35 10.09 -22.17
C ARG A 238 -7.60 10.36 -21.35
N PRO A 239 -8.33 11.49 -21.60
CA PRO A 239 -9.65 11.64 -21.04
C PRO A 239 -10.41 10.36 -21.42
N MET A 240 -11.19 9.80 -20.49
CA MET A 240 -12.17 8.79 -20.85
C MET A 240 -13.10 9.45 -21.83
N THR A 241 -12.72 9.33 -23.10
CA THR A 241 -13.51 9.91 -24.19
C THR A 241 -14.88 9.29 -24.06
N THR A 242 -15.90 10.13 -23.87
CA THR A 242 -17.25 9.81 -24.26
C THR A 242 -17.18 8.78 -25.37
N LEU A 243 -17.71 7.59 -25.10
CA LEU A 243 -17.95 6.63 -26.18
C LEU A 243 -18.71 7.47 -27.21
N THR A 244 -18.04 7.85 -28.29
CA THR A 244 -18.71 8.53 -29.41
C THR A 244 -19.92 7.68 -29.70
N PRO A 245 -21.15 8.18 -29.53
CA PRO A 245 -22.30 7.36 -29.85
C PRO A 245 -22.07 6.85 -31.25
N THR A 246 -22.00 5.55 -31.41
CA THR A 246 -21.97 4.91 -32.72
C THR A 246 -23.11 5.57 -33.47
N PRO A 247 -22.87 6.25 -34.64
CA PRO A 247 -23.95 6.95 -35.32
C PRO A 247 -25.05 5.90 -35.51
N THR A 248 -26.14 6.09 -34.79
CA THR A 248 -27.35 5.31 -34.97
C THR A 248 -27.63 5.42 -36.46
N SER A 249 -27.47 4.29 -37.14
CA SER A 249 -27.84 4.22 -38.55
C SER A 249 -29.23 4.82 -38.63
N VAL A 250 -29.27 6.01 -39.25
CA VAL A 250 -30.53 6.69 -39.53
C VAL A 250 -31.38 5.68 -40.26
N PHE A 251 -32.39 5.18 -39.56
CA PHE A 251 -33.39 4.32 -40.16
C PHE A 251 -34.12 5.24 -41.12
N GLU A 252 -33.70 5.20 -42.36
CA GLU A 252 -34.33 5.94 -43.45
C GLU A 252 -35.76 5.45 -43.54
N SER A 253 -36.68 6.28 -43.07
CA SER A 253 -38.12 6.01 -43.19
C SER A 253 -38.43 5.80 -44.64
N PRO A 254 -39.14 4.72 -45.02
CA PRO A 254 -39.52 4.49 -46.40
C PRO A 254 -40.37 5.70 -46.88
N SER A 255 -39.93 6.28 -47.99
CA SER A 255 -40.63 7.36 -48.70
C SER A 255 -42.08 6.97 -48.97
N PRO A 256 -43.09 7.83 -48.70
CA PRO A 256 -44.48 7.48 -48.95
C PRO A 256 -44.68 7.20 -50.46
N ALA A 257 -45.26 6.08 -50.75
CA ALA A 257 -45.61 5.65 -52.11
C ALA A 257 -46.45 6.69 -52.82
N ALA A 258 -46.03 7.04 -54.03
CA ALA A 258 -46.73 7.99 -54.89
C ALA A 258 -48.15 7.47 -55.19
N THR A 259 -49.12 8.32 -54.91
CA THR A 259 -50.56 8.08 -55.19
C THR A 259 -50.73 8.01 -56.72
N PRO A 260 -51.37 6.95 -57.28
CA PRO A 260 -51.62 6.91 -58.70
C PRO A 260 -52.64 7.96 -59.13
N THR A 261 -52.33 8.77 -60.12
CA THR A 261 -53.20 9.70 -60.79
C THR A 261 -54.32 8.97 -61.54
N PRO A 262 -55.62 9.31 -61.38
CA PRO A 262 -56.70 8.72 -62.15
C PRO A 262 -56.62 9.12 -63.61
N ALA A 263 -56.67 8.15 -64.51
CA ALA A 263 -56.80 8.34 -65.93
C ALA A 263 -58.19 8.89 -66.30
N ARG A 264 -58.20 9.87 -67.18
CA ARG A 264 -59.39 10.38 -67.89
C ARG A 264 -59.76 9.42 -69.02
#